data_fb721e21d38138a3d391d4ae9bf91efd
#
_entry.id   fb721e21d38138a3d391d4ae9bf91efd
#
_cell.length_a   1.000
_cell.length_b   1.000
_cell.length_c   1.000
_cell.angle_alpha   90.00
_cell.angle_beta   90.00
_cell.angle_gamma   90.00
#
_symmetry.space_group_name_H-M   'P 1'
#
loop_
_entity.id
_entity.type
_entity.pdbx_description
1 polymer ?
#
loop_
_entity_poly.entity_id
_entity_poly.type
_entity_poly.pdbx_seq_one_letter_code
_entity_poly.pdbx_strand_id
1 'polypeptide(L)'
;EATAFWVGDALQTQAFDGLSRPTGLPAERQLAMLSTLAQASGSLGMAGGQAIDLANVGKAMNQAELEQMHSLKTGALIRAAVALGTLSCPDLTPAQIQTLDHYAAKLGLAFQVIDDVLDCEADTATLGKTAGKDSDNDKPTYVKLMGLHAARTYAETLIAEAVALIEPFGDKALRLRQLAEFVTARKN
;
A
#
# COMPACT_ATOMS: atom_id res chain seq x y z
N GLU A 1 24.54 -4.19 1.99
CA GLU A 1 23.41 -4.38 2.94
C GLU A 1 23.36 -3.28 4.01
N ALA A 2 24.44 -3.07 4.78
CA ALA A 2 24.47 -2.03 5.83
C ALA A 2 24.16 -0.62 5.31
N THR A 3 24.67 -0.23 4.16
CA THR A 3 24.41 1.08 3.54
C THR A 3 22.93 1.25 3.19
N ALA A 4 22.28 0.21 2.66
CA ALA A 4 20.84 0.27 2.32
C ALA A 4 19.97 0.45 3.56
N PHE A 5 20.31 -0.21 4.67
CA PHE A 5 19.66 -0.05 5.95
C PHE A 5 19.72 1.41 6.46
N TRP A 6 20.93 1.99 6.49
CA TRP A 6 21.11 3.38 6.93
C TRP A 6 20.44 4.40 6.01
N VAL A 7 20.37 4.12 4.70
CA VAL A 7 19.61 4.95 3.76
C VAL A 7 18.11 4.93 4.09
N GLY A 8 17.56 3.77 4.42
CA GLY A 8 16.15 3.66 4.84
C GLY A 8 15.84 4.50 6.09
N ASP A 9 16.67 4.39 7.13
CA ASP A 9 16.54 5.18 8.37
C ASP A 9 16.66 6.68 8.11
N ALA A 10 17.63 7.08 7.28
CA ALA A 10 17.83 8.48 6.92
C ALA A 10 16.64 9.06 6.15
N LEU A 11 16.07 8.32 5.19
CA LEU A 11 14.91 8.75 4.41
C LEU A 11 13.65 8.90 5.27
N GLN A 12 13.43 7.99 6.22
CA GLN A 12 12.32 8.10 7.16
C GLN A 12 12.48 9.35 8.03
N THR A 13 13.66 9.58 8.59
CA THR A 13 13.96 10.77 9.38
C THR A 13 13.78 12.05 8.54
N GLN A 14 14.23 12.05 7.30
CA GLN A 14 14.09 13.18 6.38
C GLN A 14 12.62 13.49 6.05
N ALA A 15 11.76 12.49 5.99
CA ALA A 15 10.33 12.70 5.79
C ALA A 15 9.70 13.48 6.98
N PHE A 16 10.06 13.14 8.22
CA PHE A 16 9.65 13.89 9.40
C PHE A 16 10.22 15.30 9.43
N ASP A 17 11.51 15.47 9.12
CA ASP A 17 12.14 16.79 9.00
C ASP A 17 11.41 17.65 7.96
N GLY A 18 11.11 17.09 6.77
CA GLY A 18 10.37 17.79 5.72
C GLY A 18 8.98 18.27 6.16
N LEU A 19 8.23 17.44 6.87
CA LEU A 19 6.91 17.78 7.39
C LEU A 19 6.96 18.75 8.59
N SER A 20 8.09 18.84 9.31
CA SER A 20 8.26 19.74 10.44
C SER A 20 8.62 21.19 10.03
N ARG A 21 9.07 21.38 8.80
CA ARG A 21 9.44 22.71 8.28
C ARG A 21 8.20 23.57 8.05
N PRO A 22 8.30 24.90 8.17
CA PRO A 22 7.18 25.79 7.91
C PRO A 22 6.63 25.61 6.49
N THR A 23 5.35 25.26 6.37
CA THR A 23 4.67 25.00 5.09
C THR A 23 3.68 26.08 4.69
N GLY A 24 3.42 27.04 5.58
CA GLY A 24 2.32 28.01 5.42
C GLY A 24 0.94 27.46 5.81
N LEU A 25 0.85 26.18 6.16
CA LEU A 25 -0.38 25.56 6.69
C LEU A 25 -0.56 25.91 8.18
N PRO A 26 -1.81 25.88 8.70
CA PRO A 26 -2.05 25.98 10.13
C PRO A 26 -1.28 24.91 10.91
N ALA A 27 -0.71 25.29 12.07
CA ALA A 27 0.11 24.39 12.88
C ALA A 27 -0.60 23.08 13.26
N GLU A 28 -1.92 23.14 13.50
CA GLU A 28 -2.74 21.95 13.78
C GLU A 28 -2.74 20.95 12.61
N ARG A 29 -2.83 21.43 11.35
CA ARG A 29 -2.77 20.58 10.17
C ARG A 29 -1.38 19.98 9.99
N GLN A 30 -0.34 20.76 10.23
CA GLN A 30 1.03 20.28 10.14
C GLN A 30 1.33 19.22 11.22
N LEU A 31 0.83 19.41 12.44
CA LEU A 31 0.90 18.41 13.50
C LEU A 31 0.13 17.13 13.12
N ALA A 32 -1.06 17.27 12.52
CA ALA A 32 -1.82 16.13 12.02
C ALA A 32 -1.06 15.34 10.94
N MET A 33 -0.33 16.02 10.05
CA MET A 33 0.53 15.37 9.04
C MET A 33 1.64 14.55 9.69
N LEU A 34 2.35 15.11 10.68
CA LEU A 34 3.39 14.39 11.43
C LEU A 34 2.82 13.18 12.15
N SER A 35 1.66 13.32 12.81
CA SER A 35 0.97 12.23 13.49
C SER A 35 0.54 11.13 12.52
N THR A 36 0.00 11.51 11.35
CA THR A 36 -0.40 10.56 10.30
C THR A 36 0.78 9.72 9.82
N LEU A 37 1.91 10.36 9.52
CA LEU A 37 3.12 9.64 9.10
C LEU A 37 3.65 8.74 10.21
N ALA A 38 3.70 9.22 11.46
CA ALA A 38 4.19 8.46 12.60
C ALA A 38 3.36 7.19 12.85
N GLN A 39 2.02 7.30 12.83
CA GLN A 39 1.14 6.16 13.00
C GLN A 39 1.28 5.15 11.86
N ALA A 40 1.33 5.64 10.61
CA ALA A 40 1.43 4.78 9.44
C ALA A 40 2.78 4.05 9.32
N SER A 41 3.86 4.64 9.82
CA SER A 41 5.20 4.02 9.83
C SER A 41 5.41 3.11 11.04
N GLY A 42 4.71 3.37 12.14
CA GLY A 42 4.92 2.74 13.44
C GLY A 42 4.26 1.38 13.62
N SER A 43 4.13 0.98 14.89
CA SER A 43 3.54 -0.30 15.32
C SER A 43 2.06 -0.45 14.98
N LEU A 44 1.34 0.66 14.79
CA LEU A 44 -0.06 0.68 14.33
C LEU A 44 -0.20 0.70 12.80
N GLY A 45 0.90 0.68 12.08
CA GLY A 45 0.97 0.71 10.63
C GLY A 45 2.02 -0.27 10.09
N MET A 46 2.91 0.22 9.23
CA MET A 46 3.87 -0.59 8.48
C MET A 46 4.72 -1.53 9.36
N ALA A 47 5.30 -1.02 10.45
CA ALA A 47 6.14 -1.85 11.31
C ALA A 47 5.34 -2.96 11.99
N GLY A 48 4.10 -2.68 12.42
CA GLY A 48 3.19 -3.69 12.96
C GLY A 48 2.80 -4.73 11.92
N GLY A 49 2.47 -4.31 10.70
CA GLY A 49 2.18 -5.20 9.58
C GLY A 49 3.37 -6.10 9.24
N GLN A 50 4.59 -5.56 9.24
CA GLN A 50 5.81 -6.33 9.04
C GLN A 50 6.05 -7.36 10.15
N ALA A 51 5.76 -7.01 11.40
CA ALA A 51 5.86 -7.95 12.51
C ALA A 51 4.85 -9.10 12.39
N ILE A 52 3.62 -8.82 11.93
CA ILE A 52 2.61 -9.85 11.65
C ILE A 52 3.07 -10.76 10.50
N ASP A 53 3.60 -10.20 9.40
CA ASP A 53 4.13 -10.97 8.28
C ASP A 53 5.22 -11.95 8.73
N LEU A 54 6.22 -11.46 9.48
CA LEU A 54 7.31 -12.31 10.00
C LEU A 54 6.82 -13.39 10.97
N ALA A 55 5.83 -13.08 11.83
CA ALA A 55 5.27 -14.02 12.78
C ALA A 55 4.44 -15.14 12.12
N ASN A 56 4.04 -14.96 10.87
CA ASN A 56 3.21 -15.91 10.13
C ASN A 56 3.93 -16.61 8.96
N VAL A 57 5.24 -16.47 8.86
CA VAL A 57 6.05 -17.29 7.95
C VAL A 57 5.86 -18.77 8.28
N GLY A 58 5.53 -19.59 7.29
CA GLY A 58 5.23 -21.01 7.44
C GLY A 58 3.86 -21.34 8.07
N LYS A 59 2.99 -20.33 8.25
CA LYS A 59 1.63 -20.53 8.77
C LYS A 59 0.58 -20.17 7.72
N ALA A 60 -0.55 -20.87 7.77
CA ALA A 60 -1.71 -20.48 6.95
C ALA A 60 -2.39 -19.26 7.56
N MET A 61 -2.77 -18.31 6.71
CA MET A 61 -3.64 -17.19 7.03
C MET A 61 -4.93 -17.30 6.21
N ASN A 62 -6.06 -16.95 6.81
CA ASN A 62 -7.29 -16.77 6.03
C ASN A 62 -7.25 -15.40 5.32
N GLN A 63 -8.23 -15.15 4.43
CA GLN A 63 -8.26 -13.92 3.64
C GLN A 63 -8.31 -12.66 4.52
N ALA A 64 -9.11 -12.63 5.58
CA ALA A 64 -9.24 -11.46 6.44
C ALA A 64 -7.93 -11.14 7.20
N GLU A 65 -7.24 -12.17 7.65
CA GLU A 65 -5.93 -12.04 8.31
C GLU A 65 -4.87 -11.51 7.33
N LEU A 66 -4.86 -12.02 6.10
CA LEU A 66 -3.95 -11.59 5.04
C LEU A 66 -4.23 -10.13 4.65
N GLU A 67 -5.49 -9.76 4.45
CA GLU A 67 -5.90 -8.39 4.17
C GLU A 67 -5.51 -7.43 5.30
N GLN A 68 -5.71 -7.83 6.56
CA GLN A 68 -5.31 -7.03 7.72
C GLN A 68 -3.79 -6.81 7.74
N MET A 69 -3.00 -7.85 7.55
CA MET A 69 -1.55 -7.76 7.52
C MET A 69 -1.08 -6.80 6.39
N HIS A 70 -1.61 -6.95 5.18
CA HIS A 70 -1.25 -6.10 4.05
C HIS A 70 -1.76 -4.67 4.19
N SER A 71 -2.94 -4.47 4.80
CA SER A 71 -3.47 -3.13 5.08
C SER A 71 -2.56 -2.33 6.02
N LEU A 72 -1.88 -3.01 6.93
CA LEU A 72 -0.89 -2.40 7.81
C LEU A 72 0.48 -2.26 7.12
N LYS A 73 1.04 -3.37 6.62
CA LYS A 73 2.40 -3.43 6.09
C LYS A 73 2.63 -2.48 4.91
N THR A 74 1.66 -2.38 4.01
CA THR A 74 1.74 -1.59 2.77
C THR A 74 0.67 -0.50 2.71
N GLY A 75 -0.58 -0.88 3.02
CA GLY A 75 -1.73 0.00 2.90
C GLY A 75 -1.65 1.24 3.80
N ALA A 76 -1.09 1.13 5.00
CA ALA A 76 -0.99 2.24 5.94
C ALA A 76 -0.22 3.44 5.37
N LEU A 77 0.94 3.22 4.73
CA LEU A 77 1.72 4.29 4.13
C LEU A 77 1.09 4.84 2.83
N ILE A 78 0.41 4.02 2.04
CA ILE A 78 -0.34 4.47 0.87
C ILE A 78 -1.50 5.39 1.31
N ARG A 79 -2.26 4.98 2.33
CA ARG A 79 -3.32 5.81 2.91
C ARG A 79 -2.76 7.09 3.52
N ALA A 80 -1.63 7.01 4.24
CA ALA A 80 -0.97 8.19 4.79
C ALA A 80 -0.54 9.18 3.70
N ALA A 81 0.00 8.72 2.57
CA ALA A 81 0.37 9.58 1.46
C ALA A 81 -0.84 10.37 0.92
N VAL A 82 -1.99 9.72 0.75
CA VAL A 82 -3.23 10.37 0.33
C VAL A 82 -3.74 11.32 1.44
N ALA A 83 -3.70 10.90 2.70
CA ALA A 83 -4.12 11.74 3.84
C ALA A 83 -3.26 13.01 3.97
N LEU A 84 -1.95 12.93 3.76
CA LEU A 84 -1.06 14.10 3.72
C LEU A 84 -1.48 15.07 2.60
N GLY A 85 -1.84 14.54 1.43
CA GLY A 85 -2.41 15.34 0.34
C GLY A 85 -3.71 16.03 0.74
N THR A 86 -4.64 15.33 1.40
CA THR A 86 -5.92 15.94 1.86
C THR A 86 -5.70 16.99 2.94
N LEU A 87 -4.75 16.78 3.85
CA LEU A 87 -4.38 17.77 4.88
C LEU A 87 -3.76 19.03 4.28
N SER A 88 -3.16 18.93 3.09
CA SER A 88 -2.64 20.07 2.34
C SER A 88 -3.73 20.88 1.63
N CYS A 89 -4.94 20.34 1.47
CA CYS A 89 -6.06 20.97 0.76
C CYS A 89 -7.13 21.45 1.76
N PRO A 90 -7.21 22.76 2.06
CA PRO A 90 -8.16 23.28 3.05
C PRO A 90 -9.63 23.17 2.61
N ASP A 91 -9.88 23.11 1.31
CA ASP A 91 -11.22 23.19 0.73
C ASP A 91 -11.95 21.84 0.58
N LEU A 92 -11.32 20.73 0.98
CA LEU A 92 -11.96 19.43 0.93
C LEU A 92 -13.00 19.26 2.04
N THR A 93 -14.16 18.77 1.66
CA THR A 93 -15.20 18.39 2.63
C THR A 93 -14.83 17.08 3.35
N PRO A 94 -15.37 16.82 4.56
CA PRO A 94 -15.18 15.55 5.25
C PRO A 94 -15.56 14.33 4.40
N ALA A 95 -16.61 14.41 3.61
CA ALA A 95 -17.04 13.33 2.72
C ALA A 95 -15.99 13.06 1.62
N GLN A 96 -15.41 14.11 1.03
CA GLN A 96 -14.35 13.97 0.04
C GLN A 96 -13.08 13.36 0.64
N ILE A 97 -12.71 13.75 1.86
CA ILE A 97 -11.57 13.17 2.58
C ILE A 97 -11.79 11.68 2.81
N GLN A 98 -12.98 11.30 3.27
CA GLN A 98 -13.34 9.88 3.47
C GLN A 98 -13.31 9.08 2.15
N THR A 99 -13.81 9.66 1.07
CA THR A 99 -13.78 9.04 -0.26
C THR A 99 -12.34 8.77 -0.72
N LEU A 100 -11.44 9.73 -0.53
CA LEU A 100 -10.01 9.59 -0.88
C LEU A 100 -9.31 8.57 0.02
N ASP A 101 -9.69 8.45 1.30
CA ASP A 101 -9.17 7.39 2.17
C ASP A 101 -9.63 5.99 1.72
N HIS A 102 -10.89 5.83 1.34
CA HIS A 102 -11.40 4.57 0.78
C HIS A 102 -10.73 4.22 -0.55
N TYR A 103 -10.51 5.21 -1.42
CA TYR A 103 -9.71 5.02 -2.64
C TYR A 103 -8.31 4.47 -2.31
N ALA A 104 -7.61 5.10 -1.37
CA ALA A 104 -6.26 4.70 -0.98
C ALA A 104 -6.22 3.30 -0.36
N ALA A 105 -7.23 2.93 0.43
CA ALA A 105 -7.34 1.59 1.02
C ALA A 105 -7.49 0.51 -0.06
N LYS A 106 -8.37 0.73 -1.05
CA LYS A 106 -8.56 -0.21 -2.17
C LYS A 106 -7.32 -0.30 -3.05
N LEU A 107 -6.69 0.83 -3.35
CA LEU A 107 -5.44 0.88 -4.12
C LEU A 107 -4.33 0.09 -3.43
N GLY A 108 -4.15 0.27 -2.12
CA GLY A 108 -3.12 -0.41 -1.34
C GLY A 108 -3.33 -1.93 -1.29
N LEU A 109 -4.58 -2.37 -1.16
CA LEU A 109 -4.91 -3.79 -1.19
C LEU A 109 -4.68 -4.38 -2.59
N ALA A 110 -5.16 -3.71 -3.65
CA ALA A 110 -4.95 -4.14 -5.03
C ALA A 110 -3.47 -4.24 -5.37
N PHE A 111 -2.65 -3.29 -4.88
CA PHE A 111 -1.20 -3.30 -5.07
C PHE A 111 -0.58 -4.60 -4.57
N GLN A 112 -0.98 -5.06 -3.38
CA GLN A 112 -0.44 -6.30 -2.80
C GLN A 112 -0.96 -7.55 -3.49
N VAL A 113 -2.23 -7.58 -3.89
CA VAL A 113 -2.77 -8.72 -4.65
C VAL A 113 -2.04 -8.86 -5.99
N ILE A 114 -1.75 -7.75 -6.66
CA ILE A 114 -0.98 -7.77 -7.92
C ILE A 114 0.48 -8.15 -7.69
N ASP A 115 1.12 -7.72 -6.59
CA ASP A 115 2.48 -8.18 -6.25
C ASP A 115 2.52 -9.71 -6.16
N ASP A 116 1.60 -10.33 -5.41
CA ASP A 116 1.51 -11.79 -5.29
C ASP A 116 1.27 -12.49 -6.64
N VAL A 117 0.48 -11.86 -7.53
CA VAL A 117 0.23 -12.37 -8.88
C VAL A 117 1.50 -12.31 -9.73
N LEU A 118 2.19 -11.17 -9.73
CA LEU A 118 3.41 -10.96 -10.53
C LEU A 118 4.55 -11.86 -10.05
N ASP A 119 4.72 -12.01 -8.73
CA ASP A 119 5.73 -12.90 -8.15
C ASP A 119 5.48 -14.35 -8.57
N CYS A 120 4.22 -14.82 -8.55
CA CYS A 120 3.87 -16.17 -9.03
C CYS A 120 4.13 -16.35 -10.53
N GLU A 121 3.84 -15.33 -11.35
CA GLU A 121 4.11 -15.39 -12.80
C GLU A 121 5.62 -15.39 -13.11
N ALA A 122 6.40 -14.58 -12.39
CA ALA A 122 7.85 -14.55 -12.52
C ALA A 122 8.50 -15.90 -12.14
N ASP A 123 8.05 -16.52 -11.04
CA ASP A 123 8.50 -17.84 -10.61
C ASP A 123 8.18 -18.91 -11.66
N THR A 124 6.98 -18.89 -12.23
CA THR A 124 6.57 -19.82 -13.28
C THR A 124 7.44 -19.70 -14.54
N ALA A 125 7.79 -18.46 -14.92
CA ALA A 125 8.69 -18.20 -16.06
C ALA A 125 10.15 -18.62 -15.75
N THR A 126 10.57 -18.56 -14.48
CA THR A 126 11.94 -18.88 -14.02
C THR A 126 12.11 -20.36 -13.71
N LEU A 127 11.07 -21.06 -13.22
CA LEU A 127 11.07 -22.51 -12.93
C LEU A 127 11.30 -23.37 -14.18
N GLY A 128 11.20 -22.80 -15.38
CA GLY A 128 11.77 -23.43 -16.56
C GLY A 128 13.30 -23.56 -16.51
N LYS A 129 14.00 -22.98 -15.52
CA LYS A 129 15.47 -22.87 -15.48
C LYS A 129 16.18 -23.20 -14.15
N THR A 130 15.54 -23.24 -12.98
CA THR A 130 16.29 -23.57 -11.73
C THR A 130 15.34 -23.98 -10.57
N ALA A 131 15.41 -25.24 -10.17
CA ALA A 131 14.87 -25.69 -8.88
C ALA A 131 15.87 -25.26 -7.77
N GLY A 132 15.44 -24.43 -6.80
CA GLY A 132 16.32 -24.06 -5.68
C GLY A 132 15.93 -22.89 -4.79
N LYS A 133 14.71 -22.36 -4.83
CA LYS A 133 14.26 -21.34 -3.87
C LYS A 133 13.13 -21.86 -2.99
N ASP A 134 13.44 -22.80 -2.11
CA ASP A 134 12.45 -23.35 -1.15
C ASP A 134 12.11 -22.39 0.01
N SER A 135 12.87 -21.31 0.22
CA SER A 135 12.66 -20.41 1.37
C SER A 135 11.54 -19.37 1.19
N ASP A 136 11.23 -18.97 -0.04
CA ASP A 136 10.16 -17.98 -0.31
C ASP A 136 8.77 -18.62 -0.48
N ASN A 137 8.68 -19.96 -0.55
CA ASN A 137 7.43 -20.69 -0.80
C ASN A 137 6.49 -20.81 0.41
N ASP A 138 6.90 -20.36 1.59
CA ASP A 138 6.13 -20.55 2.84
C ASP A 138 5.33 -19.32 3.29
N LYS A 139 5.31 -18.25 2.49
CA LYS A 139 4.50 -17.08 2.82
C LYS A 139 3.03 -17.26 2.39
N PRO A 140 2.08 -16.79 3.21
CA PRO A 140 0.69 -16.71 2.79
C PRO A 140 0.53 -15.66 1.69
N THR A 141 -0.13 -16.01 0.58
CA THR A 141 -0.37 -15.12 -0.57
C THR A 141 -1.80 -15.26 -1.07
N TYR A 142 -2.31 -14.23 -1.76
CA TYR A 142 -3.63 -14.30 -2.40
C TYR A 142 -3.70 -15.40 -3.46
N VAL A 143 -2.60 -15.64 -4.18
CA VAL A 143 -2.55 -16.72 -5.16
C VAL A 143 -2.69 -18.09 -4.51
N LYS A 144 -2.07 -18.33 -3.33
CA LYS A 144 -2.26 -19.57 -2.57
C LYS A 144 -3.68 -19.72 -2.04
N LEU A 145 -4.33 -18.62 -1.65
CA LEU A 145 -5.68 -18.63 -1.07
C LEU A 145 -6.77 -18.90 -2.12
N MET A 146 -6.71 -18.23 -3.25
CA MET A 146 -7.82 -18.25 -4.22
C MET A 146 -7.43 -18.67 -5.64
N GLY A 147 -6.15 -18.90 -5.91
CA GLY A 147 -5.61 -19.20 -7.23
C GLY A 147 -5.30 -17.94 -8.06
N LEU A 148 -4.38 -18.09 -9.02
CA LEU A 148 -3.83 -16.97 -9.80
C LEU A 148 -4.91 -16.15 -10.52
N HIS A 149 -5.83 -16.83 -11.22
CA HIS A 149 -6.88 -16.14 -11.98
C HIS A 149 -7.85 -15.35 -11.08
N ALA A 150 -8.30 -15.95 -9.98
CA ALA A 150 -9.19 -15.28 -9.05
C ALA A 150 -8.52 -14.11 -8.32
N ALA A 151 -7.23 -14.24 -7.96
CA ALA A 151 -6.44 -13.16 -7.38
C ALA A 151 -6.34 -11.97 -8.35
N ARG A 152 -6.06 -12.21 -9.64
CA ARG A 152 -6.01 -11.16 -10.66
C ARG A 152 -7.37 -10.46 -10.82
N THR A 153 -8.46 -11.22 -10.93
CA THR A 153 -9.82 -10.65 -11.02
C THR A 153 -10.18 -9.84 -9.77
N TYR A 154 -9.74 -10.30 -8.59
CA TYR A 154 -9.96 -9.57 -7.35
C TYR A 154 -9.24 -8.21 -7.35
N ALA A 155 -7.98 -8.17 -7.77
CA ALA A 155 -7.24 -6.91 -7.91
C ALA A 155 -7.88 -5.95 -8.92
N GLU A 156 -8.30 -6.45 -10.08
CA GLU A 156 -9.00 -5.65 -11.10
C GLU A 156 -10.31 -5.07 -10.55
N THR A 157 -11.07 -5.84 -9.76
CA THR A 157 -12.28 -5.38 -9.09
C THR A 157 -11.97 -4.26 -8.09
N LEU A 158 -10.95 -4.42 -7.26
CA LEU A 158 -10.51 -3.40 -6.30
C LEU A 158 -10.12 -2.09 -7.00
N ILE A 159 -9.41 -2.17 -8.13
CA ILE A 159 -9.05 -0.99 -8.92
C ILE A 159 -10.28 -0.33 -9.56
N ALA A 160 -11.21 -1.11 -10.11
CA ALA A 160 -12.44 -0.56 -10.66
C ALA A 160 -13.25 0.19 -9.59
N GLU A 161 -13.37 -0.39 -8.39
CA GLU A 161 -14.03 0.24 -7.25
C GLU A 161 -13.28 1.50 -6.78
N ALA A 162 -11.94 1.48 -6.74
CA ALA A 162 -11.13 2.64 -6.39
C ALA A 162 -11.34 3.78 -7.39
N VAL A 163 -11.34 3.49 -8.69
CA VAL A 163 -11.58 4.49 -9.75
C VAL A 163 -12.98 5.07 -9.65
N ALA A 164 -14.01 4.24 -9.42
CA ALA A 164 -15.38 4.69 -9.25
C ALA A 164 -15.55 5.68 -8.07
N LEU A 165 -14.83 5.46 -6.96
CA LEU A 165 -14.85 6.37 -5.82
C LEU A 165 -14.39 7.80 -6.17
N ILE A 166 -13.43 7.94 -7.08
CA ILE A 166 -12.85 9.25 -7.43
C ILE A 166 -13.48 9.90 -8.66
N GLU A 167 -14.43 9.24 -9.34
CA GLU A 167 -15.17 9.82 -10.48
C GLU A 167 -15.78 11.20 -10.19
N PRO A 168 -16.39 11.46 -9.01
CA PRO A 168 -16.98 12.75 -8.70
C PRO A 168 -15.97 13.92 -8.67
N PHE A 169 -14.68 13.65 -8.59
CA PHE A 169 -13.64 14.68 -8.63
C PHE A 169 -13.29 15.12 -10.07
N GLY A 170 -13.78 14.41 -11.09
CA GLY A 170 -13.56 14.73 -12.51
C GLY A 170 -12.07 14.77 -12.89
N ASP A 171 -11.69 15.78 -13.67
CA ASP A 171 -10.32 15.93 -14.16
C ASP A 171 -9.29 16.17 -13.06
N LYS A 172 -9.71 16.68 -11.89
CA LYS A 172 -8.82 16.86 -10.73
C LYS A 172 -8.26 15.53 -10.22
N ALA A 173 -8.99 14.42 -10.42
CA ALA A 173 -8.55 13.08 -10.04
C ALA A 173 -7.79 12.33 -11.16
N LEU A 174 -7.49 12.96 -12.30
CA LEU A 174 -6.85 12.28 -13.43
C LEU A 174 -5.60 11.51 -13.03
N ARG A 175 -4.72 12.10 -12.21
CA ARG A 175 -3.48 11.44 -11.77
C ARG A 175 -3.72 10.25 -10.83
N LEU A 176 -4.71 10.35 -9.97
CA LEU A 176 -5.12 9.23 -9.10
C LEU A 176 -5.69 8.07 -9.93
N ARG A 177 -6.51 8.37 -10.95
CA ARG A 177 -7.01 7.37 -11.89
C ARG A 177 -5.88 6.66 -12.62
N GLN A 178 -4.95 7.43 -13.22
CA GLN A 178 -3.79 6.89 -13.90
C GLN A 178 -2.91 6.02 -12.98
N LEU A 179 -2.74 6.41 -11.72
CA LEU A 179 -2.02 5.63 -10.73
C LEU A 179 -2.72 4.30 -10.43
N ALA A 180 -4.04 4.32 -10.27
CA ALA A 180 -4.82 3.11 -10.03
C ALA A 180 -4.73 2.13 -11.21
N GLU A 181 -4.90 2.62 -12.44
CA GLU A 181 -4.76 1.84 -13.67
C GLU A 181 -3.33 1.25 -13.82
N PHE A 182 -2.31 2.03 -13.45
CA PHE A 182 -0.93 1.59 -13.52
C PHE A 182 -0.66 0.37 -12.61
N VAL A 183 -1.31 0.27 -11.46
CA VAL A 183 -1.11 -0.86 -10.53
C VAL A 183 -1.40 -2.20 -11.19
N THR A 184 -2.49 -2.31 -11.99
CA THR A 184 -2.84 -3.55 -12.69
C THR A 184 -2.12 -3.71 -14.03
N ALA A 185 -1.65 -2.61 -14.63
CA ALA A 185 -0.98 -2.63 -15.94
C ALA A 185 0.54 -2.88 -15.85
N ARG A 186 1.14 -2.75 -14.66
CA ARG A 186 2.59 -2.96 -14.48
C ARG A 186 2.98 -4.39 -14.78
N LYS A 187 4.16 -4.53 -15.38
CA LYS A 187 4.87 -5.79 -15.59
C LYS A 187 6.12 -5.74 -14.70
N ASN A 188 6.59 -6.89 -14.26
CA ASN A 188 7.87 -6.99 -13.53
C ASN A 188 9.01 -6.39 -14.34
#